data_ed2cff55ad5547dee733865eb7f39879
#
_entry.id   ed2cff55ad5547dee733865eb7f39879
#
_cell.length_a   1.000
_cell.length_b   1.000
_cell.length_c   1.000
_cell.angle_alpha   90.00
_cell.angle_beta   90.00
_cell.angle_gamma   90.00
#
_symmetry.space_group_name_H-M   'P 1'
#
loop_
_entity.id
_entity.type
_entity.pdbx_description
1 polymer ?
#
loop_
_entity_poly.entity_id
_entity_poly.type
_entity_poly.pdbx_seq_one_letter_code
_entity_poly.pdbx_strand_id
1 'polypeptide(L)'
;ELPFERQLQEALRTLQDIDYPPVSVLSLGFKRAQIEHPLDGFGLLVPESERRSILGILFPSSVFKGRAPQESTLLSVFVGGERNPEYATADTEKLLGDVLPEINALLGVSGTPHYVHHKHWPKAIPQYKLGYAQTLETLQRIEDNHLGLHLVGTYRNGISVTDCLTGALSCRN
;
A
#
# COMPACT_ATOMS: atom_id res chain seq x y z
N GLU A 1 -14.71 -6.66 -36.60
CA GLU A 1 -14.24 -6.92 -35.24
C GLU A 1 -15.08 -8.05 -34.64
N LEU A 2 -14.42 -9.11 -34.13
CA LEU A 2 -15.08 -10.22 -33.48
C LEU A 2 -15.72 -9.73 -32.15
N PRO A 3 -16.87 -10.25 -31.72
CA PRO A 3 -17.49 -9.90 -30.42
C PRO A 3 -16.53 -10.02 -29.23
N PHE A 4 -15.60 -10.96 -29.29
CA PHE A 4 -14.54 -11.16 -28.32
C PHE A 4 -13.63 -9.93 -28.15
N GLU A 5 -13.15 -9.34 -29.25
CA GLU A 5 -12.26 -8.16 -29.18
C GLU A 5 -12.94 -6.98 -28.51
N ARG A 6 -14.25 -6.78 -28.78
CA ARG A 6 -15.01 -5.68 -28.18
C ARG A 6 -15.17 -5.86 -26.68
N GLN A 7 -15.49 -7.08 -26.22
CA GLN A 7 -15.66 -7.38 -24.80
C GLN A 7 -14.31 -7.32 -24.05
N LEU A 8 -13.23 -7.78 -24.67
CA LEU A 8 -11.89 -7.66 -24.10
C LEU A 8 -11.46 -6.18 -24.01
N GLN A 9 -11.79 -5.35 -24.99
CA GLN A 9 -11.55 -3.92 -24.93
C GLN A 9 -12.36 -3.25 -23.80
N GLU A 10 -13.62 -3.66 -23.58
CA GLU A 10 -14.42 -3.17 -22.46
C GLU A 10 -13.79 -3.54 -21.12
N ALA A 11 -13.31 -4.79 -20.95
CA ALA A 11 -12.58 -5.22 -19.76
C ALA A 11 -11.33 -4.39 -19.51
N LEU A 12 -10.52 -4.18 -20.55
CA LEU A 12 -9.30 -3.40 -20.44
C LEU A 12 -9.58 -1.94 -20.03
N ARG A 13 -10.63 -1.34 -20.60
CA ARG A 13 -11.05 0.01 -20.18
C ARG A 13 -11.50 0.04 -18.73
N THR A 14 -12.35 -0.89 -18.33
CA THR A 14 -12.83 -1.01 -16.94
C THR A 14 -11.66 -1.16 -15.96
N LEU A 15 -10.64 -1.95 -16.30
CA LEU A 15 -9.43 -2.10 -15.48
C LEU A 15 -8.55 -0.84 -15.47
N GLN A 16 -8.49 -0.10 -16.58
CA GLN A 16 -7.74 1.15 -16.66
C GLN A 16 -8.35 2.28 -15.84
N ASP A 17 -9.69 2.25 -15.66
CA ASP A 17 -10.44 3.25 -14.90
C ASP A 17 -10.33 3.06 -13.38
N ILE A 18 -9.75 1.93 -12.92
CA ILE A 18 -9.50 1.71 -11.50
C ILE A 18 -8.42 2.67 -11.01
N ASP A 19 -8.78 3.44 -10.00
CA ASP A 19 -7.88 4.41 -9.38
C ASP A 19 -6.85 3.72 -8.47
N TYR A 20 -5.57 4.03 -8.68
CA TYR A 20 -4.44 3.56 -7.88
C TYR A 20 -3.61 4.77 -7.44
N PRO A 21 -3.96 5.41 -6.32
CA PRO A 21 -3.17 6.54 -5.82
C PRO A 21 -1.72 6.18 -5.57
N PRO A 22 -0.78 7.10 -5.80
CA PRO A 22 0.63 6.86 -5.50
C PRO A 22 0.88 6.84 -3.99
N VAL A 23 1.83 6.02 -3.57
CA VAL A 23 2.32 5.96 -2.18
C VAL A 23 3.84 5.91 -2.20
N SER A 24 4.46 6.68 -1.31
CA SER A 24 5.87 6.50 -0.96
C SER A 24 6.01 5.82 0.39
N VAL A 25 6.95 4.90 0.45
CA VAL A 25 7.29 4.15 1.66
C VAL A 25 8.72 4.47 2.06
N LEU A 26 8.88 5.01 3.26
CA LEU A 26 10.18 5.22 3.89
C LEU A 26 10.45 4.09 4.88
N SER A 27 11.46 3.26 4.60
CA SER A 27 11.97 2.27 5.55
C SER A 27 13.10 2.90 6.33
N LEU A 28 12.89 3.11 7.64
CA LEU A 28 13.78 3.86 8.52
C LEU A 28 14.32 2.95 9.62
N GLY A 29 15.65 2.79 9.68
CA GLY A 29 16.32 2.04 10.75
C GLY A 29 16.82 2.96 11.85
N PHE A 30 16.48 2.64 13.10
CA PHE A 30 16.92 3.35 14.29
C PHE A 30 17.55 2.38 15.29
N LYS A 31 18.42 2.89 16.18
CA LYS A 31 18.75 2.14 17.39
C LYS A 31 17.50 2.02 18.27
N ARG A 32 17.27 0.87 18.88
CA ARG A 32 16.08 0.67 19.73
C ARG A 32 16.00 1.72 20.84
N ALA A 33 17.13 2.12 21.40
CA ALA A 33 17.23 3.12 22.46
C ALA A 33 16.84 4.55 22.03
N GLN A 34 16.70 4.81 20.72
CA GLN A 34 16.24 6.11 20.21
C GLN A 34 14.72 6.25 20.21
N ILE A 35 13.97 5.20 20.55
CA ILE A 35 12.50 5.17 20.47
C ILE A 35 11.93 4.88 21.86
N GLU A 36 11.10 5.80 22.37
CA GLU A 36 10.45 5.65 23.68
C GLU A 36 9.29 4.64 23.61
N HIS A 37 8.49 4.68 22.54
CA HIS A 37 7.36 3.78 22.35
C HIS A 37 7.80 2.31 22.36
N PRO A 38 7.09 1.39 23.06
CA PRO A 38 7.48 -0.01 23.19
C PRO A 38 7.52 -0.78 21.86
N LEU A 39 6.81 -0.33 20.83
CA LEU A 39 6.63 -0.98 19.52
C LEU A 39 6.07 -2.40 19.64
N ASP A 40 5.22 -2.65 20.61
CA ASP A 40 4.63 -3.95 20.97
C ASP A 40 3.39 -4.32 20.14
N GLY A 41 3.24 -3.68 18.99
CA GLY A 41 2.13 -3.87 18.06
C GLY A 41 2.58 -4.10 16.61
N PHE A 42 1.59 -4.16 15.73
CA PHE A 42 1.80 -4.25 14.29
C PHE A 42 2.26 -2.93 13.67
N GLY A 43 1.76 -1.83 14.22
CA GLY A 43 1.97 -0.47 13.72
C GLY A 43 0.85 0.46 14.18
N LEU A 44 0.79 1.63 13.60
CA LEU A 44 -0.29 2.60 13.81
C LEU A 44 -0.79 3.15 12.47
N LEU A 45 -2.08 3.47 12.43
CA LEU A 45 -2.70 4.21 11.34
C LEU A 45 -3.02 5.62 11.83
N VAL A 46 -2.88 6.59 10.95
CA VAL A 46 -3.18 7.98 11.23
C VAL A 46 -4.48 8.36 10.55
N PRO A 47 -5.57 8.64 11.31
CA PRO A 47 -6.83 9.09 10.73
C PRO A 47 -6.67 10.46 10.08
N GLU A 48 -7.50 10.74 9.09
CA GLU A 48 -7.48 12.02 8.37
C GLU A 48 -7.73 13.22 9.29
N SER A 49 -8.54 13.03 10.34
CA SER A 49 -8.83 14.04 11.37
C SER A 49 -7.58 14.58 12.08
N GLU A 50 -6.51 13.80 12.13
CA GLU A 50 -5.21 14.22 12.72
C GLU A 50 -4.43 15.19 11.82
N ARG A 51 -4.81 15.31 10.54
CA ARG A 51 -4.17 16.22 9.55
C ARG A 51 -2.66 16.07 9.45
N ARG A 52 -2.14 14.86 9.62
CA ARG A 52 -0.71 14.56 9.49
C ARG A 52 -0.34 14.22 8.04
N SER A 53 0.92 14.35 7.70
CA SER A 53 1.42 14.01 6.36
C SER A 53 1.57 12.50 6.17
N ILE A 54 1.74 11.74 7.25
CA ILE A 54 1.86 10.29 7.20
C ILE A 54 0.49 9.60 7.23
N LEU A 55 0.38 8.48 6.52
CA LEU A 55 -0.80 7.60 6.53
C LEU A 55 -0.76 6.60 7.69
N GLY A 56 0.43 6.20 8.05
CA GLY A 56 0.67 5.24 9.13
C GLY A 56 2.12 4.79 9.18
N ILE A 57 2.44 4.03 10.22
CA ILE A 57 3.76 3.46 10.46
C ILE A 57 3.59 1.98 10.81
N LEU A 58 4.25 1.08 10.10
CA LEU A 58 4.36 -0.32 10.49
C LEU A 58 5.66 -0.57 11.25
N PHE A 59 5.66 -1.59 12.10
CA PHE A 59 6.80 -2.04 12.92
C PHE A 59 7.31 -3.41 12.47
N PRO A 60 7.91 -3.54 11.24
CA PRO A 60 8.27 -4.85 10.68
C PRO A 60 9.20 -5.67 11.56
N SER A 61 10.11 -5.02 12.28
CA SER A 61 11.03 -5.71 13.19
C SER A 61 10.39 -6.25 14.47
N SER A 62 9.22 -5.72 14.86
CA SER A 62 8.43 -6.24 15.97
C SER A 62 7.60 -7.47 15.57
N VAL A 63 7.10 -7.46 14.32
CA VAL A 63 6.24 -8.52 13.79
C VAL A 63 7.06 -9.72 13.30
N PHE A 64 8.20 -9.46 12.64
CA PHE A 64 9.01 -10.49 11.98
C PHE A 64 10.44 -10.50 12.50
N LYS A 65 10.89 -11.65 13.00
CA LYS A 65 12.28 -11.84 13.41
C LYS A 65 13.24 -11.63 12.22
N GLY A 66 14.39 -11.01 12.48
CA GLY A 66 15.45 -10.82 11.47
C GLY A 66 15.23 -9.66 10.49
N ARG A 67 14.23 -8.80 10.73
CA ARG A 67 13.98 -7.60 9.91
C ARG A 67 14.84 -6.39 10.29
N ALA A 68 15.52 -6.44 11.42
CA ALA A 68 16.52 -5.46 11.82
C ALA A 68 17.69 -6.16 12.52
N PRO A 69 18.90 -5.57 12.50
CA PRO A 69 20.00 -6.05 13.33
C PRO A 69 19.66 -6.01 14.82
N GLN A 70 20.44 -6.72 15.64
CA GLN A 70 20.30 -6.66 17.08
C GLN A 70 20.39 -5.21 17.59
N GLU A 71 19.60 -4.87 18.60
CA GLU A 71 19.47 -3.52 19.16
C GLU A 71 19.05 -2.42 18.17
N SER A 72 18.57 -2.81 17.00
CA SER A 72 18.01 -1.91 16.01
C SER A 72 16.53 -2.24 15.77
N THR A 73 15.80 -1.28 15.26
CA THR A 73 14.40 -1.42 14.85
C THR A 73 14.19 -0.83 13.47
N LEU A 74 13.24 -1.39 12.74
CA LEU A 74 12.81 -0.93 11.42
C LEU A 74 11.38 -0.40 11.52
N LEU A 75 11.19 0.83 11.06
CA LEU A 75 9.89 1.46 10.85
C LEU A 75 9.62 1.58 9.35
N SER A 76 8.42 1.25 8.91
CA SER A 76 7.96 1.52 7.55
C SER A 76 6.89 2.60 7.60
N VAL A 77 7.20 3.78 7.09
CA VAL A 77 6.34 4.97 7.11
C VAL A 77 5.72 5.16 5.74
N PHE A 78 4.41 5.35 5.69
CA PHE A 78 3.65 5.50 4.47
C PHE A 78 3.17 6.93 4.32
N VAL A 79 3.38 7.52 3.15
CA VAL A 79 2.95 8.88 2.79
C VAL A 79 2.30 8.90 1.42
N GLY A 80 1.43 9.89 1.17
CA GLY A 80 0.73 10.04 -0.09
C GLY A 80 -0.69 9.45 -0.04
N GLY A 81 -0.96 8.46 -0.89
CA GLY A 81 -2.30 7.87 -1.02
C GLY A 81 -3.32 8.85 -1.57
N GLU A 82 -4.61 8.54 -1.44
CA GLU A 82 -5.70 9.39 -1.92
C GLU A 82 -5.76 10.76 -1.19
N ARG A 83 -5.31 10.83 0.07
CA ARG A 83 -5.30 12.08 0.85
C ARG A 83 -4.38 13.13 0.28
N ASN A 84 -3.19 12.74 -0.16
CA ASN A 84 -2.17 13.65 -0.64
C ASN A 84 -1.27 12.98 -1.69
N PRO A 85 -1.82 12.69 -2.89
CA PRO A 85 -1.08 11.94 -3.91
C PRO A 85 0.19 12.65 -4.38
N GLU A 86 0.19 13.98 -4.40
CA GLU A 86 1.34 14.79 -4.81
C GLU A 86 2.51 14.62 -3.84
N TYR A 87 2.21 14.44 -2.55
CA TYR A 87 3.24 14.27 -1.53
C TYR A 87 4.02 12.96 -1.71
N ALA A 88 3.40 11.92 -2.28
CA ALA A 88 4.10 10.68 -2.59
C ALA A 88 5.22 10.86 -3.63
N THR A 89 5.21 11.93 -4.42
CA THR A 89 6.23 12.20 -5.45
C THR A 89 7.40 13.05 -4.96
N ALA A 90 7.34 13.51 -3.70
CA ALA A 90 8.42 14.31 -3.12
C ALA A 90 9.72 13.50 -2.98
N ASP A 91 10.85 14.18 -3.04
CA ASP A 91 12.14 13.54 -2.85
C ASP A 91 12.35 13.06 -1.40
N THR A 92 13.37 12.23 -1.22
CA THR A 92 13.67 11.60 0.07
C THR A 92 14.01 12.61 1.15
N GLU A 93 14.73 13.67 0.83
CA GLU A 93 15.16 14.68 1.79
C GLU A 93 13.96 15.46 2.33
N LYS A 94 13.08 15.91 1.43
CA LYS A 94 11.84 16.58 1.82
C LYS A 94 10.96 15.66 2.68
N LEU A 95 10.76 14.42 2.25
CA LEU A 95 9.94 13.46 3.02
C LEU A 95 10.52 13.21 4.40
N LEU A 96 11.83 13.05 4.54
CA LEU A 96 12.48 12.88 5.85
C LEU A 96 12.29 14.11 6.72
N GLY A 97 12.47 15.31 6.16
CA GLY A 97 12.30 16.56 6.90
C GLY A 97 10.90 16.70 7.51
N ASP A 98 9.87 16.28 6.80
CA ASP A 98 8.48 16.35 7.23
C ASP A 98 8.08 15.18 8.15
N VAL A 99 8.56 13.97 7.85
CA VAL A 99 8.16 12.73 8.54
C VAL A 99 8.82 12.57 9.91
N LEU A 100 10.11 12.95 10.06
CA LEU A 100 10.84 12.75 11.32
C LEU A 100 10.20 13.49 12.51
N PRO A 101 9.76 14.75 12.40
CA PRO A 101 9.02 15.41 13.48
C PRO A 101 7.73 14.70 13.87
N GLU A 102 6.99 14.13 12.88
CA GLU A 102 5.77 13.40 13.16
C GLU A 102 6.04 12.06 13.86
N ILE A 103 7.07 11.34 13.46
CA ILE A 103 7.49 10.10 14.13
C ILE A 103 7.94 10.39 15.56
N ASN A 104 8.68 11.50 15.78
CA ASN A 104 9.03 11.92 17.13
C ASN A 104 7.75 12.15 17.97
N ALA A 105 6.81 12.92 17.47
CA ALA A 105 5.59 13.23 18.20
C ALA A 105 4.72 11.99 18.51
N LEU A 106 4.75 10.95 17.66
CA LEU A 106 3.94 9.75 17.80
C LEU A 106 4.63 8.64 18.61
N LEU A 107 5.93 8.49 18.46
CA LEU A 107 6.68 7.35 18.99
C LEU A 107 7.81 7.76 19.94
N GLY A 108 8.04 9.05 20.17
CA GLY A 108 9.18 9.53 20.94
C GLY A 108 10.52 9.15 20.31
N VAL A 109 10.64 9.29 18.98
CA VAL A 109 11.88 8.96 18.28
C VAL A 109 12.84 10.13 18.37
N SER A 110 14.07 9.91 18.85
CA SER A 110 15.13 10.89 18.95
C SER A 110 16.26 10.65 17.95
N GLY A 111 16.88 11.74 17.50
CA GLY A 111 18.00 11.70 16.55
C GLY A 111 17.59 11.33 15.13
N THR A 112 18.55 10.84 14.34
CA THR A 112 18.36 10.50 12.92
C THR A 112 18.44 9.00 12.69
N PRO A 113 17.73 8.47 11.67
CA PRO A 113 17.86 7.08 11.29
C PRO A 113 19.27 6.79 10.74
N HIS A 114 19.83 5.64 11.09
CA HIS A 114 21.11 5.18 10.53
C HIS A 114 20.93 4.40 9.22
N TYR A 115 19.68 4.09 8.86
CA TYR A 115 19.30 3.47 7.60
C TYR A 115 18.06 4.16 7.04
N VAL A 116 18.12 4.50 5.76
CA VAL A 116 17.01 5.09 5.02
C VAL A 116 16.89 4.37 3.67
N HIS A 117 15.70 3.89 3.37
CA HIS A 117 15.35 3.43 2.03
C HIS A 117 13.99 4.01 1.65
N HIS A 118 13.94 4.68 0.51
CA HIS A 118 12.71 5.26 -0.03
C HIS A 118 12.27 4.49 -1.27
N LYS A 119 11.02 4.08 -1.29
CA LYS A 119 10.38 3.45 -2.44
C LYS A 119 9.10 4.20 -2.81
N HIS A 120 9.07 4.77 -3.99
CA HIS A 120 7.89 5.34 -4.60
C HIS A 120 7.13 4.27 -5.41
N TRP A 121 5.81 4.19 -5.18
CA TRP A 121 4.86 3.35 -5.90
C TRP A 121 3.88 4.28 -6.63
N PRO A 122 4.03 4.49 -7.96
CA PRO A 122 3.15 5.41 -8.71
C PRO A 122 1.71 4.92 -8.81
N LYS A 123 1.51 3.62 -8.70
CA LYS A 123 0.21 2.95 -8.57
C LYS A 123 0.30 1.97 -7.41
N ALA A 124 -0.29 2.31 -6.26
CA ALA A 124 -0.14 1.49 -5.05
C ALA A 124 -1.31 0.52 -4.84
N ILE A 125 -2.38 0.97 -4.19
CA ILE A 125 -3.51 0.11 -3.83
C ILE A 125 -4.76 0.57 -4.58
N PRO A 126 -5.53 -0.34 -5.24
CA PRO A 126 -6.77 0.02 -5.91
C PRO A 126 -7.79 0.57 -4.91
N GLN A 127 -8.48 1.62 -5.31
CA GLN A 127 -9.52 2.23 -4.48
C GLN A 127 -10.89 1.66 -4.86
N TYR A 128 -11.54 0.99 -3.91
CA TYR A 128 -12.89 0.44 -4.08
C TYR A 128 -13.92 1.53 -3.80
N LYS A 129 -14.07 2.47 -4.75
CA LYS A 129 -14.99 3.62 -4.64
C LYS A 129 -16.45 3.20 -4.76
N LEU A 130 -17.35 4.13 -4.48
CA LEU A 130 -18.80 3.92 -4.71
C LEU A 130 -19.03 3.53 -6.17
N GLY A 131 -19.87 2.49 -6.39
CA GLY A 131 -20.08 1.92 -7.72
C GLY A 131 -19.10 0.83 -8.14
N TYR A 132 -18.10 0.49 -7.32
CA TYR A 132 -17.11 -0.54 -7.65
C TYR A 132 -17.72 -1.94 -7.93
N ALA A 133 -18.89 -2.22 -7.36
CA ALA A 133 -19.65 -3.44 -7.65
C ALA A 133 -19.92 -3.62 -9.16
N GLN A 134 -20.22 -2.53 -9.88
CA GLN A 134 -20.41 -2.54 -11.32
C GLN A 134 -19.16 -3.00 -12.09
N THR A 135 -17.98 -2.57 -11.61
CA THR A 135 -16.69 -3.03 -12.14
C THR A 135 -16.55 -4.55 -12.00
N LEU A 136 -16.84 -5.08 -10.80
CA LEU A 136 -16.77 -6.52 -10.53
C LEU A 136 -17.76 -7.31 -11.37
N GLU A 137 -19.00 -6.84 -11.52
CA GLU A 137 -20.02 -7.44 -12.37
C GLU A 137 -19.60 -7.47 -13.84
N THR A 138 -18.98 -6.39 -14.33
CA THR A 138 -18.49 -6.33 -15.70
C THR A 138 -17.36 -7.34 -15.92
N LEU A 139 -16.41 -7.44 -15.01
CA LEU A 139 -15.32 -8.41 -15.09
C LEU A 139 -15.84 -9.86 -15.03
N GLN A 140 -16.81 -10.13 -14.15
CA GLN A 140 -17.43 -11.45 -14.06
C GLN A 140 -18.14 -11.84 -15.35
N ARG A 141 -18.96 -10.95 -15.92
CA ARG A 141 -19.66 -11.17 -17.19
C ARG A 141 -18.69 -11.50 -18.34
N ILE A 142 -17.51 -10.86 -18.34
CA ILE A 142 -16.51 -11.11 -19.36
C ILE A 142 -15.90 -12.51 -19.19
N GLU A 143 -15.59 -12.93 -17.97
CA GLU A 143 -15.14 -14.29 -17.70
C GLU A 143 -16.20 -15.34 -18.07
N ASP A 144 -17.45 -15.12 -17.70
CA ASP A 144 -18.56 -16.03 -17.99
C ASP A 144 -18.78 -16.25 -19.50
N ASN A 145 -18.46 -15.25 -20.31
CA ASN A 145 -18.56 -15.32 -21.77
C ASN A 145 -17.29 -15.83 -22.47
N HIS A 146 -16.21 -16.06 -21.73
CA HIS A 146 -14.92 -16.44 -22.32
C HIS A 146 -14.27 -17.58 -21.56
N LEU A 147 -14.53 -18.80 -21.99
CA LEU A 147 -13.99 -20.02 -21.38
C LEU A 147 -12.45 -19.96 -21.31
N GLY A 148 -11.91 -20.14 -20.11
CA GLY A 148 -10.47 -20.12 -19.86
C GLY A 148 -9.86 -18.73 -19.63
N LEU A 149 -10.67 -17.65 -19.68
CA LEU A 149 -10.22 -16.32 -19.26
C LEU A 149 -10.48 -16.13 -17.76
N HIS A 150 -9.45 -15.78 -17.01
CA HIS A 150 -9.53 -15.47 -15.59
C HIS A 150 -8.87 -14.13 -15.29
N LEU A 151 -9.58 -13.23 -14.63
CA LEU A 151 -9.15 -11.90 -14.26
C LEU A 151 -8.86 -11.87 -12.75
N VAL A 152 -7.60 -11.89 -12.36
CA VAL A 152 -7.15 -12.00 -10.97
C VAL A 152 -6.20 -10.86 -10.62
N GLY A 153 -6.34 -10.30 -9.41
CA GLY A 153 -5.46 -9.25 -8.93
C GLY A 153 -6.04 -8.51 -7.73
N THR A 154 -5.28 -7.55 -7.23
CA THR A 154 -5.66 -6.73 -6.07
C THR A 154 -6.96 -5.94 -6.27
N TYR A 155 -7.39 -5.78 -7.49
CA TYR A 155 -8.62 -5.07 -7.87
C TYR A 155 -9.89 -5.91 -7.70
N ARG A 156 -9.84 -7.15 -7.26
CA ARG A 156 -11.01 -8.03 -7.26
C ARG A 156 -11.48 -8.45 -5.86
N ASN A 157 -10.75 -9.33 -5.20
CA ASN A 157 -11.22 -10.03 -3.99
C ASN A 157 -10.46 -9.62 -2.72
N GLY A 158 -9.68 -8.57 -2.79
CA GLY A 158 -8.87 -8.07 -1.69
C GLY A 158 -7.45 -7.71 -2.12
N ILE A 159 -6.79 -6.89 -1.32
CA ILE A 159 -5.50 -6.28 -1.67
C ILE A 159 -4.30 -7.03 -1.11
N SER A 160 -4.53 -8.01 -0.22
CA SER A 160 -3.43 -8.74 0.39
C SER A 160 -2.81 -9.76 -0.57
N VAL A 161 -1.56 -10.13 -0.32
CA VAL A 161 -0.90 -11.23 -1.06
C VAL A 161 -1.71 -12.53 -0.94
N THR A 162 -2.25 -12.80 0.25
CA THR A 162 -3.09 -13.98 0.50
C THR A 162 -4.36 -13.95 -0.34
N ASP A 163 -5.05 -12.82 -0.42
CA ASP A 163 -6.26 -12.67 -1.24
C ASP A 163 -5.96 -12.93 -2.72
N CYS A 164 -4.87 -12.36 -3.23
CA CYS A 164 -4.44 -12.60 -4.62
C CYS A 164 -4.12 -14.07 -4.90
N LEU A 165 -3.42 -14.74 -3.96
CA LEU A 165 -3.12 -16.18 -4.09
C LEU A 165 -4.39 -17.02 -4.04
N THR A 166 -5.30 -16.74 -3.11
CA THR A 166 -6.58 -17.45 -3.00
C THR A 166 -7.43 -17.25 -4.26
N GLY A 167 -7.50 -16.02 -4.78
CA GLY A 167 -8.16 -15.71 -6.03
C GLY A 167 -7.59 -16.50 -7.21
N ALA A 168 -6.26 -16.60 -7.32
CA ALA A 168 -5.60 -17.36 -8.36
C ALA A 168 -5.86 -18.89 -8.24
N LEU A 169 -5.92 -19.42 -7.02
CA LEU A 169 -6.21 -20.83 -6.79
C LEU A 169 -7.66 -21.21 -7.14
N SER A 170 -8.62 -20.31 -6.93
CA SER A 170 -10.03 -20.55 -7.28
C SER A 170 -10.28 -20.61 -8.79
N CYS A 171 -9.37 -20.13 -9.63
CA CYS A 171 -9.44 -20.25 -11.08
C CYS A 171 -9.09 -21.65 -11.63
N ARG A 172 -8.69 -22.58 -10.78
CA ARG A 172 -8.27 -23.94 -11.19
C ARG A 172 -9.39 -24.98 -11.24
N ASN A 173 -10.64 -24.61 -10.89
CA ASN A 173 -11.77 -25.53 -10.82
C ASN A 173 -12.74 -25.29 -12.02
#